data_01b994d02e0a694f5c57cace7914f50e
#
_entry.id   01b994d02e0a694f5c57cace7914f50e
#
_cell.length_a   1.000
_cell.length_b   1.000
_cell.length_c   1.000
_cell.angle_alpha   90.00
_cell.angle_beta   90.00
_cell.angle_gamma   90.00
#
_symmetry.space_group_name_H-M   'P 1'
#
loop_
_entity.id
_entity.type
_entity.pdbx_description
1 polymer ?
#
loop_
_entity_poly.entity_id
_entity_poly.type
_entity_poly.pdbx_seq_one_letter_code
_entity_poly.pdbx_strand_id
1 'polypeptide(L)'
;MSSDLTCCFHNEDYALALHAREKADYDEKMARRAAKEKQPGKKPPGRTPKEPEPGPHDKDQVNFTDEESRIMPVAGGGFEQAYNGQIGVERGSRLIVCQHVSQQPNDKQELVPALDKLAQLPEELGKVETASADTGYFSEDNVKACEKADIVPFIACGRQPHYPPLEERLAGAPQAPENPDPVSALRHRLKTAEGKAHYARRKSTVEPVFGIIKHVIGFRQFMVRGLKAVQGEWTLVCIAFNLKRLHTLKGVKKAAEVAASRLLSMIRLARRCLYPTTWLPWPGRKARTV
;
A
#
# COMPACT_ATOMS: atom_id res chain seq x y z
N MET A 1 1.56 -51.93 21.13
CA MET A 1 2.93 -51.39 21.15
C MET A 1 3.37 -51.12 19.73
N SER A 2 2.98 -50.01 19.13
CA SER A 2 3.51 -49.53 17.83
C SER A 2 2.96 -48.15 17.44
N SER A 3 2.85 -47.21 18.35
CA SER A 3 2.37 -45.82 18.06
C SER A 3 3.37 -44.72 18.41
N ASP A 4 4.51 -45.05 19.04
CA ASP A 4 5.42 -44.01 19.56
C ASP A 4 6.62 -43.74 18.66
N LEU A 5 6.89 -44.55 17.65
CA LEU A 5 8.06 -44.39 16.75
C LEU A 5 7.84 -43.39 15.61
N THR A 6 6.59 -43.11 15.23
CA THR A 6 6.28 -42.18 14.13
C THR A 6 6.36 -40.72 14.56
N CYS A 7 6.21 -40.42 15.84
CA CYS A 7 6.26 -39.06 16.37
C CYS A 7 7.70 -38.50 16.47
N CYS A 8 8.69 -39.36 16.76
CA CYS A 8 10.07 -38.92 16.95
C CYS A 8 10.78 -38.52 15.64
N PHE A 9 10.50 -39.22 14.53
CA PHE A 9 11.12 -38.90 13.24
C PHE A 9 10.64 -37.57 12.66
N HIS A 10 9.40 -37.18 12.89
CA HIS A 10 8.88 -35.87 12.49
C HIS A 10 9.51 -34.70 13.28
N ASN A 11 9.94 -34.90 14.50
CA ASN A 11 10.55 -33.86 15.33
C ASN A 11 12.00 -33.52 14.93
N GLU A 12 12.78 -34.53 14.51
CA GLU A 12 14.19 -34.30 14.11
C GLU A 12 14.28 -33.60 12.75
N ASP A 13 13.50 -34.03 11.75
CA ASP A 13 13.44 -33.41 10.43
C ASP A 13 12.93 -31.96 10.54
N TYR A 14 11.98 -31.73 11.43
CA TYR A 14 11.46 -30.39 11.70
C TYR A 14 12.50 -29.47 12.35
N ALA A 15 13.24 -29.97 13.37
CA ALA A 15 14.28 -29.21 14.05
C ALA A 15 15.43 -28.84 13.09
N LEU A 16 15.77 -29.73 12.16
CA LEU A 16 16.76 -29.46 11.11
C LEU A 16 16.28 -28.40 10.11
N ALA A 17 15.02 -28.45 9.69
CA ALA A 17 14.43 -27.46 8.81
C ALA A 17 14.31 -26.09 9.47
N LEU A 18 13.98 -26.04 10.77
CA LEU A 18 13.93 -24.82 11.55
C LEU A 18 15.31 -24.19 11.67
N HIS A 19 16.32 -24.96 12.05
CA HIS A 19 17.70 -24.50 12.16
C HIS A 19 18.26 -23.99 10.81
N ALA A 20 17.99 -24.68 9.71
CA ALA A 20 18.40 -24.24 8.37
C ALA A 20 17.78 -22.88 8.00
N ARG A 21 16.52 -22.65 8.41
CA ARG A 21 15.81 -21.39 8.19
C ARG A 21 16.39 -20.26 9.05
N GLU A 22 16.61 -20.53 10.33
CA GLU A 22 17.23 -19.56 11.26
C GLU A 22 18.63 -19.17 10.84
N LYS A 23 19.39 -20.11 10.30
CA LYS A 23 20.71 -19.86 9.75
C LYS A 23 20.66 -19.00 8.50
N ALA A 24 19.71 -19.25 7.60
CA ALA A 24 19.49 -18.40 6.43
C ALA A 24 19.11 -16.96 6.83
N ASP A 25 18.20 -16.79 7.80
CA ASP A 25 17.82 -15.48 8.35
C ASP A 25 19.02 -14.78 9.04
N TYR A 26 19.86 -15.53 9.73
CA TYR A 26 21.08 -15.00 10.34
C TYR A 26 22.07 -14.52 9.28
N ASP A 27 22.35 -15.35 8.28
CA ASP A 27 23.26 -15.02 7.19
C ASP A 27 22.79 -13.78 6.41
N GLU A 28 21.49 -13.66 6.15
CA GLU A 28 20.92 -12.46 5.54
C GLU A 28 21.11 -11.21 6.41
N LYS A 29 20.85 -11.31 7.73
CA LYS A 29 21.07 -10.20 8.67
C LYS A 29 22.53 -9.80 8.73
N MET A 30 23.44 -10.76 8.73
CA MET A 30 24.89 -10.50 8.72
C MET A 30 25.34 -9.87 7.42
N ALA A 31 24.87 -10.32 6.27
CA ALA A 31 25.14 -9.71 4.97
C ALA A 31 24.67 -8.25 4.91
N ARG A 32 23.45 -7.97 5.41
CA ARG A 32 22.93 -6.59 5.52
C ARG A 32 23.79 -5.71 6.44
N ARG A 33 24.28 -6.24 7.56
CA ARG A 33 25.18 -5.50 8.47
C ARG A 33 26.50 -5.21 7.79
N ALA A 34 27.13 -6.19 7.16
CA ALA A 34 28.37 -6.02 6.43
C ALA A 34 28.25 -4.99 5.28
N ALA A 35 27.12 -4.99 4.57
CA ALA A 35 26.85 -3.98 3.54
C ALA A 35 26.73 -2.56 4.11
N LYS A 36 26.14 -2.40 5.30
CA LYS A 36 26.06 -1.09 6.00
C LYS A 36 27.40 -0.64 6.55
N GLU A 37 28.22 -1.56 7.03
CA GLU A 37 29.56 -1.27 7.57
C GLU A 37 30.55 -0.79 6.50
N LYS A 38 30.36 -1.20 5.25
CA LYS A 38 31.11 -0.70 4.10
C LYS A 38 30.79 0.76 3.73
N GLN A 39 29.72 1.35 4.28
CA GLN A 39 29.40 2.76 4.06
C GLN A 39 30.17 3.64 5.04
N PRO A 40 31.00 4.59 4.57
CA PRO A 40 31.81 5.41 5.45
C PRO A 40 30.95 6.22 6.42
N GLY A 41 31.29 6.14 7.72
CA GLY A 41 30.64 6.91 8.79
C GLY A 41 29.41 6.29 9.47
N LYS A 42 28.95 5.10 9.06
CA LYS A 42 27.78 4.43 9.69
C LYS A 42 28.18 3.11 10.34
N LYS A 43 28.16 3.07 11.67
CA LYS A 43 28.16 1.79 12.40
C LYS A 43 26.77 1.16 12.32
N PRO A 44 26.67 -0.17 12.05
CA PRO A 44 25.38 -0.83 12.05
C PRO A 44 24.71 -0.69 13.43
N PRO A 45 23.46 -0.28 13.51
CA PRO A 45 22.77 -0.11 14.79
C PRO A 45 22.49 -1.46 15.46
N GLY A 46 22.51 -1.47 16.78
CA GLY A 46 22.11 -2.60 17.59
C GLY A 46 23.19 -3.66 17.83
N ARG A 47 22.86 -4.63 18.70
CA ARG A 47 23.72 -5.75 19.06
C ARG A 47 23.93 -6.67 17.85
N THR A 48 25.13 -7.23 17.72
CA THR A 48 25.43 -8.26 16.71
C THR A 48 24.50 -9.46 16.92
N PRO A 49 23.82 -9.94 15.87
CA PRO A 49 23.02 -11.16 15.96
C PRO A 49 23.88 -12.32 16.48
N LYS A 50 23.31 -13.19 17.28
CA LYS A 50 23.93 -14.44 17.64
C LYS A 50 23.70 -15.48 16.56
N GLU A 51 24.67 -16.31 16.30
CA GLU A 51 24.51 -17.47 15.41
C GLU A 51 23.48 -18.44 16.04
N PRO A 52 22.53 -18.96 15.26
CA PRO A 52 21.57 -19.93 15.77
C PRO A 52 22.27 -21.23 16.15
N GLU A 53 21.92 -21.76 17.31
CA GLU A 53 22.43 -23.04 17.80
C GLU A 53 21.56 -24.16 17.23
N PRO A 54 22.14 -25.30 16.81
CA PRO A 54 21.37 -26.42 16.30
C PRO A 54 20.51 -27.07 17.39
N GLY A 55 19.27 -27.41 17.04
CA GLY A 55 18.33 -28.09 17.91
C GLY A 55 17.24 -27.17 18.48
N PRO A 56 16.19 -27.77 19.06
CA PRO A 56 15.09 -26.99 19.66
C PRO A 56 15.55 -26.40 21.00
N HIS A 57 15.18 -25.14 21.23
CA HIS A 57 15.40 -24.45 22.51
C HIS A 57 14.08 -24.35 23.28
N ASP A 58 14.15 -24.28 24.61
CA ASP A 58 12.98 -24.18 25.51
C ASP A 58 12.06 -22.98 25.20
N LYS A 59 12.57 -21.97 24.50
CA LYS A 59 11.86 -20.74 24.13
C LYS A 59 11.30 -20.73 22.73
N ASP A 60 11.59 -21.76 21.95
CA ASP A 60 11.14 -21.83 20.55
C ASP A 60 9.65 -22.07 20.50
N GLN A 61 8.98 -21.24 19.72
CA GLN A 61 7.55 -21.35 19.48
C GLN A 61 7.32 -21.77 18.04
N VAL A 62 6.79 -22.94 17.88
CA VAL A 62 6.53 -23.56 16.60
C VAL A 62 5.04 -23.79 16.41
N ASN A 63 4.52 -23.41 15.26
CA ASN A 63 3.17 -23.76 14.87
C ASN A 63 3.16 -25.04 14.06
N PHE A 64 2.88 -26.18 14.70
CA PHE A 64 2.79 -27.48 13.99
C PHE A 64 1.67 -27.54 12.96
N THR A 65 0.73 -26.60 13.00
CA THR A 65 -0.37 -26.55 12.05
C THR A 65 0.02 -25.85 10.76
N ASP A 66 0.85 -24.81 10.85
CA ASP A 66 1.39 -24.03 9.72
C ASP A 66 2.77 -23.51 10.09
N GLU A 67 3.79 -24.24 9.69
CA GLU A 67 5.20 -23.94 10.00
C GLU A 67 5.71 -22.63 9.38
N GLU A 68 5.04 -22.18 8.31
CA GLU A 68 5.43 -20.97 7.61
C GLU A 68 4.78 -19.72 8.19
N SER A 69 3.75 -19.86 9.05
CA SER A 69 3.19 -18.71 9.78
C SER A 69 4.18 -18.14 10.80
N ARG A 70 4.00 -16.89 11.18
CA ARG A 70 4.86 -16.20 12.16
C ARG A 70 4.04 -15.53 13.23
N ILE A 71 4.63 -15.43 14.42
CA ILE A 71 4.03 -14.69 15.54
C ILE A 71 4.05 -13.20 15.19
N MET A 72 2.87 -12.62 15.08
CA MET A 72 2.66 -11.22 14.74
C MET A 72 1.79 -10.52 15.76
N PRO A 73 2.06 -9.24 16.08
CA PRO A 73 1.19 -8.46 16.96
C PRO A 73 -0.15 -8.20 16.27
N VAL A 74 -1.25 -8.31 17.00
CA VAL A 74 -2.60 -8.04 16.49
C VAL A 74 -3.21 -6.77 17.05
N ALA A 75 -4.13 -6.19 16.29
CA ALA A 75 -4.89 -5.03 16.74
C ALA A 75 -5.75 -5.41 17.96
N GLY A 76 -5.61 -4.67 19.04
CA GLY A 76 -6.29 -4.97 20.31
C GLY A 76 -5.37 -5.58 21.37
N GLY A 77 -4.12 -5.84 21.03
CA GLY A 77 -3.10 -6.41 21.91
C GLY A 77 -3.04 -7.95 21.82
N GLY A 78 -1.87 -8.47 22.11
CA GLY A 78 -1.58 -9.91 22.00
C GLY A 78 -0.82 -10.24 20.71
N PHE A 79 -0.60 -11.54 20.50
CA PHE A 79 0.13 -12.08 19.37
C PHE A 79 -0.63 -13.27 18.81
N GLU A 80 -0.63 -13.40 17.50
CA GLU A 80 -1.22 -14.53 16.79
C GLU A 80 -0.25 -15.06 15.72
N GLN A 81 -0.39 -16.32 15.38
CA GLN A 81 0.27 -16.92 14.23
C GLN A 81 -0.43 -16.43 12.97
N ALA A 82 0.29 -15.66 12.15
CA ALA A 82 -0.29 -14.95 11.03
C ALA A 82 0.68 -14.76 9.87
N TYR A 83 0.15 -14.24 8.78
CA TYR A 83 0.87 -13.71 7.62
C TYR A 83 0.55 -12.22 7.46
N ASN A 84 1.49 -11.47 6.95
CA ASN A 84 1.32 -10.05 6.66
C ASN A 84 0.90 -9.86 5.20
N GLY A 85 -0.38 -9.58 4.97
CA GLY A 85 -0.93 -9.32 3.63
C GLY A 85 -0.84 -7.86 3.24
N GLN A 86 -0.08 -7.57 2.20
CA GLN A 86 0.20 -6.23 1.70
C GLN A 86 -0.59 -5.92 0.42
N ILE A 87 -1.01 -4.67 0.26
CA ILE A 87 -1.62 -4.15 -0.97
C ILE A 87 -1.14 -2.74 -1.29
N GLY A 88 -0.93 -2.47 -2.57
CA GLY A 88 -0.83 -1.12 -3.12
C GLY A 88 -2.11 -0.77 -3.86
N VAL A 89 -2.68 0.40 -3.56
CA VAL A 89 -3.98 0.84 -4.08
C VAL A 89 -3.81 2.13 -4.87
N GLU A 90 -4.29 2.15 -6.10
CA GLU A 90 -4.36 3.35 -6.92
C GLU A 90 -5.44 4.30 -6.36
N ARG A 91 -5.09 5.58 -6.23
CA ARG A 91 -5.89 6.57 -5.50
C ARG A 91 -7.20 6.95 -6.18
N GLY A 92 -7.22 7.08 -7.49
CA GLY A 92 -8.39 7.53 -8.25
C GLY A 92 -9.45 6.43 -8.36
N SER A 93 -9.07 5.28 -8.85
CA SER A 93 -9.96 4.14 -9.05
C SER A 93 -10.18 3.31 -7.79
N ARG A 94 -9.27 3.36 -6.82
CA ARG A 94 -9.16 2.44 -5.68
C ARG A 94 -9.00 0.98 -6.09
N LEU A 95 -8.37 0.72 -7.23
CA LEU A 95 -7.98 -0.61 -7.64
C LEU A 95 -6.69 -1.03 -6.93
N ILE A 96 -6.61 -2.29 -6.57
CA ILE A 96 -5.37 -2.90 -6.05
C ILE A 96 -4.46 -3.12 -7.25
N VAL A 97 -3.31 -2.45 -7.27
CA VAL A 97 -2.34 -2.51 -8.37
C VAL A 97 -1.14 -3.39 -8.06
N CYS A 98 -0.84 -3.61 -6.79
CA CYS A 98 0.12 -4.63 -6.37
C CYS A 98 -0.32 -5.28 -5.07
N GLN A 99 0.12 -6.50 -4.85
CA GLN A 99 -0.17 -7.26 -3.63
C GLN A 99 0.93 -8.29 -3.38
N HIS A 100 1.18 -8.60 -2.12
CA HIS A 100 2.01 -9.72 -1.72
C HIS A 100 1.69 -10.16 -0.29
N VAL A 101 2.18 -11.33 0.08
CA VAL A 101 2.12 -11.83 1.45
C VAL A 101 3.55 -12.00 1.95
N SER A 102 3.77 -11.63 3.18
CA SER A 102 5.06 -11.69 3.86
C SER A 102 4.94 -12.40 5.20
N GLN A 103 6.05 -12.93 5.67
CA GLN A 103 6.22 -13.50 7.00
C GLN A 103 6.84 -12.48 7.98
N GLN A 104 7.04 -11.25 7.55
CA GLN A 104 7.64 -10.20 8.38
C GLN A 104 6.58 -9.57 9.29
N PRO A 105 6.83 -9.47 10.61
CA PRO A 105 5.88 -8.89 11.55
C PRO A 105 5.79 -7.37 11.50
N ASN A 106 6.65 -6.72 10.70
CA ASN A 106 6.66 -5.27 10.52
C ASN A 106 6.76 -4.89 9.03
N ASP A 107 6.25 -3.70 8.70
CA ASP A 107 6.12 -3.25 7.31
C ASP A 107 7.38 -2.59 6.72
N LYS A 108 8.45 -2.46 7.51
CA LYS A 108 9.68 -1.76 7.06
C LYS A 108 10.36 -2.38 5.85
N GLN A 109 10.18 -3.69 5.66
CA GLN A 109 10.79 -4.43 4.56
C GLN A 109 9.84 -4.62 3.38
N GLU A 110 8.58 -4.20 3.51
CA GLU A 110 7.52 -4.51 2.55
C GLU A 110 7.42 -3.49 1.41
N LEU A 111 8.05 -2.32 1.54
CA LEU A 111 7.97 -1.30 0.50
C LEU A 111 8.76 -1.68 -0.76
N VAL A 112 9.97 -2.22 -0.61
CA VAL A 112 10.81 -2.61 -1.75
C VAL A 112 10.14 -3.69 -2.61
N PRO A 113 9.63 -4.81 -2.04
CA PRO A 113 8.85 -5.79 -2.82
C PRO A 113 7.62 -5.20 -3.51
N ALA A 114 6.97 -4.20 -2.90
CA ALA A 114 5.85 -3.51 -3.53
C ALA A 114 6.30 -2.66 -4.73
N LEU A 115 7.43 -1.93 -4.61
CA LEU A 115 8.00 -1.16 -5.71
C LEU A 115 8.42 -2.06 -6.88
N ASP A 116 9.02 -3.21 -6.61
CA ASP A 116 9.40 -4.20 -7.64
C ASP A 116 8.18 -4.71 -8.41
N LYS A 117 7.06 -4.91 -7.74
CA LYS A 117 5.79 -5.29 -8.39
C LYS A 117 5.17 -4.16 -9.18
N LEU A 118 5.27 -2.93 -8.69
CA LEU A 118 4.80 -1.74 -9.43
C LEU A 118 5.62 -1.51 -10.70
N ALA A 119 6.92 -1.81 -10.67
CA ALA A 119 7.78 -1.72 -11.85
C ALA A 119 7.45 -2.76 -12.94
N GLN A 120 6.75 -3.84 -12.58
CA GLN A 120 6.30 -4.89 -13.51
C GLN A 120 4.93 -4.61 -14.13
N LEU A 121 4.27 -3.51 -13.76
CA LEU A 121 2.98 -3.14 -14.35
C LEU A 121 3.14 -2.81 -15.85
N PRO A 122 2.15 -3.16 -16.69
CA PRO A 122 2.15 -2.78 -18.08
C PRO A 122 2.22 -1.26 -18.26
N GLU A 123 2.99 -0.80 -19.24
CA GLU A 123 3.19 0.64 -19.52
C GLU A 123 1.88 1.37 -19.86
N GLU A 124 0.89 0.66 -20.42
CA GLU A 124 -0.44 1.19 -20.74
C GLU A 124 -1.23 1.66 -19.51
N LEU A 125 -0.87 1.17 -18.32
CA LEU A 125 -1.48 1.62 -17.05
C LEU A 125 -0.89 2.94 -16.55
N GLY A 126 0.16 3.45 -17.20
CA GLY A 126 0.87 4.65 -16.81
C GLY A 126 1.94 4.37 -15.75
N LYS A 127 2.71 5.40 -15.43
CA LYS A 127 3.82 5.35 -14.46
C LYS A 127 3.35 5.79 -13.07
N VAL A 128 3.84 5.13 -12.04
CA VAL A 128 3.62 5.54 -10.65
C VAL A 128 4.52 6.71 -10.33
N GLU A 129 3.94 7.88 -10.04
CA GLU A 129 4.67 9.11 -9.73
C GLU A 129 4.86 9.29 -8.21
N THR A 130 3.90 8.83 -7.41
CA THR A 130 3.90 9.08 -5.97
C THR A 130 3.50 7.82 -5.19
N ALA A 131 4.12 7.59 -4.05
CA ALA A 131 3.78 6.51 -3.12
C ALA A 131 3.50 7.08 -1.73
N SER A 132 2.35 6.73 -1.16
CA SER A 132 1.98 7.10 0.21
C SER A 132 1.92 5.87 1.10
N ALA A 133 2.66 5.89 2.20
CA ALA A 133 2.65 4.82 3.19
C ALA A 133 2.62 5.36 4.62
N ASP A 134 2.29 4.52 5.60
CA ASP A 134 2.27 4.94 7.00
C ASP A 134 3.68 4.89 7.64
N THR A 135 3.72 5.20 8.94
CA THR A 135 4.97 5.23 9.70
C THR A 135 5.65 3.85 9.79
N GLY A 136 4.89 2.76 9.66
CA GLY A 136 5.41 1.39 9.69
C GLY A 136 6.42 1.13 8.57
N TYR A 137 6.23 1.78 7.43
CA TYR A 137 7.11 1.66 6.25
C TYR A 137 8.33 2.59 6.29
N PHE A 138 8.41 3.48 7.28
CA PHE A 138 9.49 4.45 7.29
C PHE A 138 10.83 3.82 7.60
N SER A 139 11.75 3.93 6.65
CA SER A 139 13.19 3.71 6.80
C SER A 139 13.94 4.59 5.80
N GLU A 140 15.19 4.93 6.08
CA GLU A 140 16.04 5.68 5.15
C GLU A 140 16.25 4.89 3.84
N ASP A 141 16.40 3.57 3.95
CA ASP A 141 16.58 2.68 2.81
C ASP A 141 15.34 2.68 1.90
N ASN A 142 14.13 2.72 2.47
CA ASN A 142 12.88 2.79 1.71
C ASN A 142 12.70 4.14 0.99
N VAL A 143 13.09 5.24 1.63
CA VAL A 143 13.06 6.56 0.98
C VAL A 143 13.99 6.60 -0.23
N LYS A 144 15.22 6.07 -0.07
CA LYS A 144 16.18 5.95 -1.19
C LYS A 144 15.72 4.98 -2.28
N ALA A 145 15.00 3.91 -1.91
CA ALA A 145 14.45 2.97 -2.88
C ALA A 145 13.35 3.63 -3.74
N CYS A 146 12.49 4.46 -3.14
CA CYS A 146 11.52 5.26 -3.90
C CYS A 146 12.20 6.22 -4.87
N GLU A 147 13.24 6.94 -4.44
CA GLU A 147 13.98 7.86 -5.31
C GLU A 147 14.65 7.14 -6.48
N LYS A 148 15.26 5.96 -6.24
CA LYS A 148 15.83 5.12 -7.30
C LYS A 148 14.79 4.66 -8.32
N ALA A 149 13.55 4.45 -7.87
CA ALA A 149 12.41 4.09 -8.72
C ALA A 149 11.77 5.31 -9.40
N ASP A 150 12.28 6.53 -9.20
CA ASP A 150 11.70 7.79 -9.66
C ASP A 150 10.26 8.00 -9.13
N ILE A 151 10.00 7.57 -7.91
CA ILE A 151 8.72 7.68 -7.22
C ILE A 151 8.86 8.63 -6.03
N VAL A 152 8.03 9.65 -5.96
CA VAL A 152 8.03 10.63 -4.86
C VAL A 152 7.38 10.02 -3.62
N PRO A 153 8.13 9.80 -2.51
CA PRO A 153 7.57 9.20 -1.30
C PRO A 153 6.80 10.22 -0.45
N PHE A 154 5.69 9.76 0.13
CA PHE A 154 4.92 10.43 1.18
C PHE A 154 4.74 9.45 2.36
N ILE A 155 5.83 9.19 3.09
CA ILE A 155 5.88 8.23 4.20
C ILE A 155 6.03 9.02 5.50
N ALA A 156 5.14 8.80 6.48
CA ALA A 156 5.25 9.49 7.76
C ALA A 156 6.53 9.11 8.50
N CYS A 157 7.34 10.11 8.86
CA CYS A 157 8.64 9.91 9.50
C CYS A 157 8.58 9.70 11.03
N GLY A 158 7.38 9.60 11.60
CA GLY A 158 7.16 9.42 13.03
C GLY A 158 5.72 9.74 13.42
N ARG A 159 5.37 9.42 14.67
CA ARG A 159 4.07 9.71 15.22
C ARG A 159 3.96 11.22 15.47
N GLN A 160 3.04 11.89 14.77
CA GLN A 160 2.74 13.28 15.01
C GLN A 160 1.65 13.39 16.09
N PRO A 161 1.70 14.43 16.95
CA PRO A 161 0.63 14.67 17.91
C PRO A 161 -0.68 14.95 17.16
N HIS A 162 -1.78 14.41 17.69
CA HIS A 162 -3.10 14.58 17.07
C HIS A 162 -3.53 16.06 17.04
N TYR A 163 -3.11 16.80 18.05
CA TYR A 163 -3.32 18.26 18.17
C TYR A 163 -1.96 18.94 18.34
N PRO A 164 -1.31 19.39 17.28
CA PRO A 164 -0.09 20.17 17.39
C PRO A 164 -0.38 21.54 18.06
N PRO A 165 0.60 22.13 18.75
CA PRO A 165 0.48 23.45 19.35
C PRO A 165 -0.01 24.52 18.35
N LEU A 166 -0.69 25.55 18.84
CA LEU A 166 -1.26 26.58 17.99
C LEU A 166 -0.19 27.29 17.14
N GLU A 167 0.97 27.52 17.72
CA GLU A 167 2.13 28.11 17.04
C GLU A 167 2.57 27.29 15.83
N GLU A 168 2.64 25.97 15.98
CA GLU A 168 3.00 25.04 14.89
C GLU A 168 1.90 24.95 13.82
N ARG A 169 0.64 25.13 14.20
CA ARG A 169 -0.51 25.15 13.27
C ARG A 169 -0.57 26.44 12.46
N LEU A 170 -0.15 27.57 13.04
CA LEU A 170 -0.14 28.89 12.42
C LEU A 170 1.21 29.21 11.75
N ALA A 171 2.25 28.44 12.02
CA ALA A 171 3.55 28.60 11.37
C ALA A 171 3.38 28.46 9.85
N GLY A 172 3.99 29.36 9.11
CA GLY A 172 4.06 29.31 7.65
C GLY A 172 4.74 28.03 7.15
N ALA A 173 4.71 27.82 5.85
CA ALA A 173 5.44 26.72 5.25
C ALA A 173 6.94 26.79 5.62
N PRO A 174 7.56 25.70 6.10
CA PRO A 174 8.97 25.73 6.46
C PRO A 174 9.81 26.01 5.20
N GLN A 175 10.91 26.73 5.37
CA GLN A 175 11.85 26.97 4.26
C GLN A 175 12.45 25.65 3.78
N ALA A 176 12.63 25.52 2.47
CA ALA A 176 13.27 24.36 1.88
C ALA A 176 14.74 24.33 2.31
N PRO A 177 15.28 23.17 2.74
CA PRO A 177 16.71 23.04 3.02
C PRO A 177 17.53 23.20 1.74
N GLU A 178 18.70 23.87 1.83
CA GLU A 178 19.54 24.18 0.66
C GLU A 178 20.12 22.94 -0.03
N ASN A 179 20.45 21.90 0.73
CA ASN A 179 20.93 20.61 0.20
C ASN A 179 20.27 19.46 0.98
N PRO A 180 19.00 19.13 0.67
CA PRO A 180 18.29 18.15 1.45
C PRO A 180 18.81 16.74 1.15
N ASP A 181 19.17 16.02 2.21
CA ASP A 181 19.23 14.58 2.14
C ASP A 181 17.79 14.02 1.90
N PRO A 182 17.64 12.81 1.32
CA PRO A 182 16.34 12.22 0.99
C PRO A 182 15.31 12.27 2.11
N VAL A 183 15.73 12.02 3.35
CA VAL A 183 14.85 12.03 4.53
C VAL A 183 14.45 13.47 4.90
N SER A 184 15.37 14.42 4.81
CA SER A 184 15.09 15.83 5.06
C SER A 184 14.15 16.41 4.02
N ALA A 185 14.32 16.05 2.75
CA ALA A 185 13.41 16.40 1.66
C ALA A 185 12.00 15.84 1.90
N LEU A 186 11.88 14.57 2.31
CA LEU A 186 10.61 13.96 2.67
C LEU A 186 9.94 14.67 3.85
N ARG A 187 10.69 14.97 4.92
CA ARG A 187 10.18 15.69 6.10
C ARG A 187 9.69 17.10 5.75
N HIS A 188 10.42 17.81 4.92
CA HIS A 188 10.01 19.11 4.42
C HIS A 188 8.72 19.01 3.59
N ARG A 189 8.67 18.08 2.63
CA ARG A 189 7.50 17.84 1.77
C ARG A 189 6.24 17.56 2.59
N LEU A 190 6.32 16.73 3.61
CA LEU A 190 5.18 16.41 4.50
C LEU A 190 4.70 17.59 5.33
N LYS A 191 5.51 18.64 5.54
CA LYS A 191 5.14 19.85 6.25
C LYS A 191 4.48 20.91 5.35
N THR A 192 4.65 20.81 4.04
CA THR A 192 3.98 21.72 3.08
C THR A 192 2.46 21.50 3.06
N ALA A 193 1.69 22.49 2.65
CA ALA A 193 0.23 22.39 2.53
C ALA A 193 -0.18 21.28 1.53
N GLU A 194 0.52 21.20 0.39
CA GLU A 194 0.31 20.18 -0.63
C GLU A 194 0.64 18.76 -0.11
N GLY A 195 1.78 18.63 0.56
CA GLY A 195 2.21 17.36 1.14
C GLY A 195 1.26 16.85 2.22
N LYS A 196 0.77 17.73 3.09
CA LYS A 196 -0.26 17.42 4.09
C LYS A 196 -1.57 16.97 3.41
N ALA A 197 -2.04 17.70 2.41
CA ALA A 197 -3.25 17.33 1.66
C ALA A 197 -3.09 16.00 0.91
N HIS A 198 -1.90 15.76 0.33
CA HIS A 198 -1.58 14.50 -0.34
C HIS A 198 -1.59 13.32 0.64
N TYR A 199 -0.89 13.45 1.75
CA TYR A 199 -0.79 12.40 2.77
C TYR A 199 -2.13 12.10 3.46
N ALA A 200 -2.95 13.13 3.72
CA ALA A 200 -4.26 12.97 4.35
C ALA A 200 -5.19 12.04 3.56
N ARG A 201 -5.06 11.99 2.22
CA ARG A 201 -5.87 11.12 1.35
C ARG A 201 -5.54 9.64 1.50
N ARG A 202 -4.39 9.27 2.11
CA ARG A 202 -4.00 7.87 2.34
C ARG A 202 -5.10 7.08 3.05
N LYS A 203 -5.62 7.61 4.16
CA LYS A 203 -6.68 6.96 4.95
C LYS A 203 -7.94 6.66 4.12
N SER A 204 -8.36 7.62 3.30
CA SER A 204 -9.54 7.46 2.43
C SER A 204 -9.30 6.55 1.21
N THR A 205 -8.09 6.09 0.99
CA THR A 205 -7.73 5.23 -0.14
C THR A 205 -7.61 3.77 0.29
N VAL A 206 -6.76 3.46 1.25
CA VAL A 206 -6.42 2.06 1.63
C VAL A 206 -7.41 1.49 2.65
N GLU A 207 -7.77 2.26 3.68
CA GLU A 207 -8.66 1.78 4.73
C GLU A 207 -10.03 1.31 4.21
N PRO A 208 -10.71 2.00 3.27
CA PRO A 208 -11.95 1.50 2.68
C PRO A 208 -11.78 0.20 1.89
N VAL A 209 -10.63 -0.02 1.25
CA VAL A 209 -10.36 -1.26 0.52
C VAL A 209 -10.31 -2.44 1.48
N PHE A 210 -9.53 -2.33 2.57
CA PHE A 210 -9.51 -3.35 3.61
C PHE A 210 -10.88 -3.52 4.29
N GLY A 211 -11.62 -2.43 4.50
CA GLY A 211 -13.00 -2.48 5.01
C GLY A 211 -13.91 -3.32 4.11
N ILE A 212 -13.86 -3.13 2.80
CA ILE A 212 -14.64 -3.91 1.84
C ILE A 212 -14.20 -5.37 1.83
N ILE A 213 -12.89 -5.66 1.84
CA ILE A 213 -12.36 -7.03 1.88
C ILE A 213 -12.86 -7.74 3.14
N LYS A 214 -12.76 -7.12 4.32
CA LYS A 214 -13.12 -7.74 5.60
C LYS A 214 -14.62 -7.84 5.84
N HIS A 215 -15.41 -6.82 5.46
CA HIS A 215 -16.82 -6.72 5.84
C HIS A 215 -17.79 -7.04 4.71
N VAL A 216 -17.43 -6.77 3.44
CA VAL A 216 -18.32 -7.00 2.30
C VAL A 216 -17.99 -8.32 1.61
N ILE A 217 -16.70 -8.62 1.39
CA ILE A 217 -16.26 -9.90 0.83
C ILE A 217 -16.22 -10.99 1.92
N GLY A 218 -16.11 -10.59 3.20
CA GLY A 218 -16.11 -11.51 4.34
C GLY A 218 -14.76 -12.15 4.63
N PHE A 219 -13.69 -11.74 3.93
CA PHE A 219 -12.36 -12.29 4.11
C PHE A 219 -11.67 -11.64 5.31
N ARG A 220 -11.64 -12.33 6.44
CA ARG A 220 -11.06 -11.86 7.71
C ARG A 220 -9.78 -12.57 8.10
N GLN A 221 -9.58 -13.77 7.62
CA GLN A 221 -8.42 -14.63 7.90
C GLN A 221 -8.14 -15.52 6.71
N PHE A 222 -6.90 -15.98 6.59
CA PHE A 222 -6.52 -16.98 5.61
C PHE A 222 -7.11 -18.34 5.97
N MET A 223 -7.60 -19.05 4.97
CA MET A 223 -8.24 -20.37 5.12
C MET A 223 -7.30 -21.52 4.75
N VAL A 224 -6.22 -21.22 4.07
CA VAL A 224 -5.20 -22.17 3.62
C VAL A 224 -3.92 -21.99 4.43
N ARG A 225 -3.02 -22.96 4.34
CA ARG A 225 -1.74 -23.02 5.05
C ARG A 225 -0.58 -23.02 4.07
N GLY A 226 0.57 -22.53 4.55
CA GLY A 226 1.78 -22.41 3.76
C GLY A 226 1.81 -21.14 2.90
N LEU A 227 2.96 -20.46 2.86
CA LEU A 227 3.13 -19.15 2.24
C LEU A 227 2.66 -19.12 0.77
N LYS A 228 2.98 -20.14 0.00
CA LYS A 228 2.58 -20.23 -1.41
C LYS A 228 1.06 -20.29 -1.60
N ALA A 229 0.36 -21.09 -0.80
CA ALA A 229 -1.10 -21.22 -0.87
C ALA A 229 -1.77 -19.94 -0.37
N VAL A 230 -1.30 -19.36 0.74
CA VAL A 230 -1.76 -18.08 1.30
C VAL A 230 -1.57 -16.95 0.30
N GLN A 231 -0.44 -16.90 -0.41
CA GLN A 231 -0.21 -15.93 -1.50
C GLN A 231 -1.23 -16.10 -2.64
N GLY A 232 -1.56 -17.33 -2.99
CA GLY A 232 -2.60 -17.64 -3.99
C GLY A 232 -3.99 -17.18 -3.54
N GLU A 233 -4.37 -17.47 -2.30
CA GLU A 233 -5.64 -17.04 -1.71
C GLU A 233 -5.73 -15.52 -1.67
N TRP A 234 -4.67 -14.83 -1.23
CA TRP A 234 -4.62 -13.37 -1.22
C TRP A 234 -4.78 -12.76 -2.61
N THR A 235 -4.16 -13.37 -3.61
CA THR A 235 -4.30 -12.97 -5.02
C THR A 235 -5.76 -13.08 -5.48
N LEU A 236 -6.44 -14.17 -5.15
CA LEU A 236 -7.87 -14.35 -5.51
C LEU A 236 -8.77 -13.31 -4.82
N VAL A 237 -8.52 -13.01 -3.55
CA VAL A 237 -9.25 -11.96 -2.81
C VAL A 237 -9.06 -10.58 -3.47
N CYS A 238 -7.83 -10.23 -3.84
CA CYS A 238 -7.53 -8.97 -4.51
C CYS A 238 -8.19 -8.91 -5.91
N ILE A 239 -8.20 -10.00 -6.66
CA ILE A 239 -8.91 -10.07 -7.95
C ILE A 239 -10.42 -9.90 -7.75
N ALA A 240 -11.02 -10.58 -6.78
CA ALA A 240 -12.46 -10.46 -6.48
C ALA A 240 -12.83 -9.02 -6.11
N PHE A 241 -12.01 -8.36 -5.28
CA PHE A 241 -12.17 -6.94 -4.97
C PHE A 241 -12.10 -6.08 -6.24
N ASN A 242 -11.07 -6.27 -7.08
CA ASN A 242 -10.88 -5.48 -8.29
C ASN A 242 -12.03 -5.67 -9.29
N LEU A 243 -12.53 -6.88 -9.49
CA LEU A 243 -13.68 -7.16 -10.34
C LEU A 243 -14.94 -6.44 -9.83
N LYS A 244 -15.23 -6.52 -8.53
CA LYS A 244 -16.32 -5.78 -7.89
C LYS A 244 -16.17 -4.28 -8.08
N ARG A 245 -14.95 -3.75 -7.91
CA ARG A 245 -14.67 -2.32 -8.07
C ARG A 245 -14.81 -1.86 -9.51
N LEU A 246 -14.30 -2.61 -10.48
CA LEU A 246 -14.45 -2.34 -11.91
C LEU A 246 -15.92 -2.32 -12.32
N HIS A 247 -16.74 -3.26 -11.84
CA HIS A 247 -18.18 -3.26 -12.07
C HIS A 247 -18.84 -1.97 -11.56
N THR A 248 -18.48 -1.54 -10.34
CA THR A 248 -18.98 -0.28 -9.76
C THR A 248 -18.57 0.93 -10.60
N LEU A 249 -17.30 1.00 -11.02
CA LEU A 249 -16.77 2.10 -11.84
C LEU A 249 -17.45 2.18 -13.21
N LYS A 250 -17.73 1.04 -13.85
CA LYS A 250 -18.50 0.99 -15.11
C LYS A 250 -19.94 1.48 -14.91
N GLY A 251 -20.57 1.09 -13.82
CA GLY A 251 -21.91 1.56 -13.46
C GLY A 251 -21.99 3.08 -13.26
N VAL A 252 -21.00 3.65 -12.56
CA VAL A 252 -20.89 5.11 -12.35
C VAL A 252 -20.68 5.85 -13.66
N LYS A 253 -19.79 5.37 -14.54
CA LYS A 253 -19.58 5.98 -15.87
C LYS A 253 -20.88 5.99 -16.69
N LYS A 254 -21.57 4.84 -16.78
CA LYS A 254 -22.83 4.73 -17.50
C LYS A 254 -23.91 5.65 -16.92
N ALA A 255 -24.02 5.76 -15.60
CA ALA A 255 -24.96 6.68 -14.96
C ALA A 255 -24.61 8.14 -15.23
N ALA A 256 -23.33 8.52 -15.23
CA ALA A 256 -22.87 9.85 -15.56
C ALA A 256 -23.16 10.22 -17.02
N GLU A 257 -22.94 9.31 -17.96
CA GLU A 257 -23.27 9.50 -19.39
C GLU A 257 -24.78 9.72 -19.60
N VAL A 258 -25.61 8.93 -18.91
CA VAL A 258 -27.07 9.08 -18.96
C VAL A 258 -27.50 10.41 -18.35
N ALA A 259 -26.92 10.82 -17.22
CA ALA A 259 -27.22 12.11 -16.60
C ALA A 259 -26.79 13.29 -17.48
N ALA A 260 -25.59 13.22 -18.09
CA ALA A 260 -25.10 14.23 -19.02
C ALA A 260 -26.00 14.34 -20.26
N SER A 261 -26.44 13.23 -20.85
CA SER A 261 -27.35 13.23 -22.00
C SER A 261 -28.72 13.84 -21.66
N ARG A 262 -29.28 13.52 -20.47
CA ARG A 262 -30.52 14.13 -19.97
C ARG A 262 -30.34 15.64 -19.76
N LEU A 263 -29.26 16.08 -19.13
CA LEU A 263 -28.98 17.51 -18.94
C LEU A 263 -28.89 18.25 -20.29
N LEU A 264 -28.17 17.69 -21.27
CA LEU A 264 -28.06 18.26 -22.61
C LEU A 264 -29.43 18.33 -23.31
N SER A 265 -30.28 17.33 -23.13
CA SER A 265 -31.66 17.34 -23.70
C SER A 265 -32.50 18.44 -23.03
N MET A 266 -32.42 18.62 -21.74
CA MET A 266 -33.10 19.70 -21.01
C MET A 266 -32.59 21.09 -21.44
N ILE A 267 -31.28 21.30 -21.62
CA ILE A 267 -30.74 22.54 -22.13
C ILE A 267 -31.23 22.83 -23.55
N ARG A 268 -31.31 21.81 -24.43
CA ARG A 268 -31.86 21.94 -25.78
C ARG A 268 -33.33 22.33 -25.75
N LEU A 269 -34.10 21.72 -24.84
CA LEU A 269 -35.52 22.04 -24.66
C LEU A 269 -35.69 23.48 -24.15
N ALA A 270 -34.95 23.88 -23.13
CA ALA A 270 -34.96 25.25 -22.60
C ALA A 270 -34.57 26.28 -23.67
N ARG A 271 -33.57 26.00 -24.51
CA ARG A 271 -33.22 26.86 -25.65
C ARG A 271 -34.38 27.00 -26.66
N ARG A 272 -35.06 25.91 -26.94
CA ARG A 272 -36.25 25.94 -27.82
C ARG A 272 -37.40 26.77 -27.25
N CYS A 273 -37.59 26.71 -25.92
CA CYS A 273 -38.63 27.51 -25.25
C CYS A 273 -38.27 28.98 -25.13
N LEU A 274 -36.99 29.29 -24.85
CA LEU A 274 -36.53 30.67 -24.69
C LEU A 274 -36.23 31.40 -25.99
N TYR A 275 -35.91 30.65 -27.04
CA TYR A 275 -35.63 31.19 -28.39
C TYR A 275 -36.42 30.40 -29.43
N PRO A 276 -37.78 30.63 -29.53
CA PRO A 276 -38.53 30.03 -30.59
C PRO A 276 -38.00 30.55 -31.93
N THR A 277 -37.64 29.62 -32.83
CA THR A 277 -37.06 29.92 -34.17
C THR A 277 -38.06 30.53 -35.13
N THR A 278 -39.10 31.16 -34.65
CA THR A 278 -40.05 31.93 -35.46
C THR A 278 -39.67 33.43 -35.48
N TRP A 279 -38.45 33.72 -35.90
CA TRP A 279 -38.22 34.98 -36.55
C TRP A 279 -38.69 34.80 -38.00
N LEU A 280 -39.98 35.02 -38.21
CA LEU A 280 -40.48 35.36 -39.53
C LEU A 280 -39.71 36.57 -40.03
N PRO A 281 -39.15 36.53 -41.26
CA PRO A 281 -38.54 37.73 -41.82
C PRO A 281 -39.61 38.78 -41.96
N TRP A 282 -39.38 39.98 -41.40
CA TRP A 282 -40.24 41.15 -41.56
C TRP A 282 -40.43 41.44 -43.04
N PRO A 283 -41.69 41.44 -43.59
CA PRO A 283 -41.94 41.73 -44.98
C PRO A 283 -41.76 43.26 -45.19
N GLY A 284 -40.72 43.62 -45.89
CA GLY A 284 -40.79 44.83 -46.68
C GLY A 284 -40.16 46.11 -46.07
N ARG A 285 -38.93 46.41 -46.45
CA ARG A 285 -38.62 47.78 -46.95
C ARG A 285 -38.14 47.70 -48.38
N LYS A 286 -39.00 48.14 -49.29
CA LYS A 286 -38.58 48.44 -50.65
C LYS A 286 -37.52 49.47 -50.67
N ALA A 287 -36.34 49.18 -51.20
CA ALA A 287 -35.32 50.16 -51.49
C ALA A 287 -35.90 51.17 -52.48
N ARG A 288 -35.90 52.45 -52.11
CA ARG A 288 -36.04 53.55 -53.08
C ARG A 288 -34.71 53.78 -53.73
N THR A 289 -34.66 53.52 -55.01
CA THR A 289 -33.61 54.00 -55.94
C THR A 289 -33.81 55.49 -56.15
N VAL A 290 -32.79 56.28 -55.89
CA VAL A 290 -32.45 57.53 -56.61
C VAL A 290 -30.98 57.45 -56.94
#